data_7623ad56e8cd323e0f250caf79a86b5c
#
_entry.id   7623ad56e8cd323e0f250caf79a86b5c
#
_cell.length_a   1.000
_cell.length_b   1.000
_cell.length_c   1.000
_cell.angle_alpha   90.00
_cell.angle_beta   90.00
_cell.angle_gamma   90.00
#
_symmetry.space_group_name_H-M   'P 1'
#
loop_
_entity.id
_entity.type
_entity.pdbx_description
1 polymer ?
#
loop_
_entity_poly.entity_id
_entity_poly.type
_entity_poly.pdbx_seq_one_letter_code
_entity_poly.pdbx_strand_id
1 'polypeptide(L)'
;MSEREEFMGVFDDLVEDVVKLLSKITDVTEEASNYIKEMMKYNVPNGKLNRGLTVVSTYLGIYPKATKEEKRKAQILGWCVEWLQAFLLVADDIMDQSLTRRGQPCWYRKVGSKALNDGFTLENCIYQLLDLHFGSLKCYPRLFKIFIDVSFKTELGQTLDLSSVDENDKPIYSKFSKEFYFNIVRLKTAHYSFYLPVALGVILGLDSLNKLDQLDSVLEEVCPSLIKMGEIFQVQDDYLDVYADPETLGKIGTDIQDGKCSWPFVTALEIATEEQKESLFKNYAKNDPQCIKKVKEIFKELKITELFLAYEEKIFNEITEMINSIQSVDQQILNYLKSKIFKRKK
;
A
#
# COMPACT_ATOMS: atom_id res chain seq x y z
N MET A 1 14.05 2.81 23.84
CA MET A 1 12.79 2.71 23.08
C MET A 1 13.16 2.52 21.62
N SER A 2 12.63 1.53 20.95
CA SER A 2 12.86 1.34 19.53
C SER A 2 12.13 2.43 18.71
N GLU A 3 12.57 2.67 17.46
CA GLU A 3 11.92 3.64 16.58
C GLU A 3 10.41 3.33 16.38
N ARG A 4 10.07 2.04 16.32
CA ARG A 4 8.69 1.59 16.23
C ARG A 4 7.89 1.89 17.52
N GLU A 5 8.47 1.73 18.69
CA GLU A 5 7.81 2.05 19.97
C GLU A 5 7.56 3.56 20.11
N GLU A 6 8.53 4.40 19.71
CA GLU A 6 8.33 5.85 19.67
C GLU A 6 7.21 6.25 18.70
N PHE A 7 7.20 5.64 17.51
CA PHE A 7 6.16 5.88 16.51
C PHE A 7 4.77 5.47 17.02
N MET A 8 4.68 4.28 17.62
CA MET A 8 3.43 3.80 18.24
C MET A 8 2.93 4.72 19.36
N GLY A 9 3.83 5.30 20.14
CA GLY A 9 3.47 6.22 21.22
C GLY A 9 2.75 7.50 20.78
N VAL A 10 2.79 7.84 19.49
CA VAL A 10 2.10 9.02 18.95
C VAL A 10 0.62 8.72 18.60
N PHE A 11 0.26 7.47 18.35
CA PHE A 11 -1.04 7.09 17.82
C PHE A 11 -2.23 7.52 18.70
N ASP A 12 -2.15 7.20 20.00
CA ASP A 12 -3.25 7.51 20.92
C ASP A 12 -3.48 9.03 21.05
N ASP A 13 -2.41 9.85 21.01
CA ASP A 13 -2.54 11.30 20.99
C ASP A 13 -3.30 11.79 19.76
N LEU A 14 -3.03 11.20 18.58
CA LEU A 14 -3.73 11.57 17.35
C LEU A 14 -5.21 11.15 17.34
N VAL A 15 -5.51 10.00 17.94
CA VAL A 15 -6.91 9.59 18.17
C VAL A 15 -7.60 10.61 19.08
N GLU A 16 -6.98 11.05 20.16
CA GLU A 16 -7.55 12.08 21.04
C GLU A 16 -7.67 13.45 20.34
N ASP A 17 -6.74 13.79 19.44
CA ASP A 17 -6.85 15.02 18.63
C ASP A 17 -8.08 14.97 17.72
N VAL A 18 -8.37 13.85 17.06
CA VAL A 18 -9.60 13.66 16.27
C VAL A 18 -10.82 13.77 17.19
N VAL A 19 -10.83 13.11 18.36
CA VAL A 19 -11.94 13.19 19.33
C VAL A 19 -12.19 14.64 19.78
N LYS A 20 -11.14 15.42 20.04
CA LYS A 20 -11.26 16.86 20.37
C LYS A 20 -11.82 17.68 19.20
N LEU A 21 -11.51 17.33 17.95
CA LEU A 21 -12.12 17.97 16.78
C LEU A 21 -13.62 17.67 16.72
N LEU A 22 -14.01 16.41 16.95
CA LEU A 22 -15.42 16.01 16.99
C LEU A 22 -16.20 16.75 18.09
N SER A 23 -15.60 16.94 19.27
CA SER A 23 -16.25 17.66 20.39
C SER A 23 -16.54 19.14 20.11
N LYS A 24 -15.93 19.73 19.07
CA LYS A 24 -16.23 21.09 18.62
C LYS A 24 -17.46 21.17 17.71
N ILE A 25 -17.95 20.04 17.21
CA ILE A 25 -19.15 19.95 16.37
C ILE A 25 -20.35 19.71 17.28
N THR A 26 -21.18 20.69 17.39
CA THR A 26 -22.31 20.75 18.39
C THR A 26 -23.24 19.54 18.32
N ASP A 27 -23.45 18.97 17.13
CA ASP A 27 -24.42 17.90 16.90
C ASP A 27 -23.82 16.49 16.99
N VAL A 28 -22.52 16.35 17.34
CA VAL A 28 -21.88 15.05 17.53
C VAL A 28 -22.13 14.55 18.95
N THR A 29 -22.79 13.39 19.06
CA THR A 29 -23.02 12.74 20.35
C THR A 29 -21.78 12.05 20.89
N GLU A 30 -21.72 11.86 22.21
CA GLU A 30 -20.65 11.08 22.86
C GLU A 30 -20.57 9.65 22.32
N GLU A 31 -21.72 9.02 22.05
CA GLU A 31 -21.81 7.68 21.47
C GLU A 31 -21.13 7.63 20.07
N ALA A 32 -21.41 8.61 19.20
CA ALA A 32 -20.80 8.71 17.89
C ALA A 32 -19.28 8.94 18.00
N SER A 33 -18.83 9.77 18.92
CA SER A 33 -17.41 10.02 19.16
C SER A 33 -16.67 8.76 19.64
N ASN A 34 -17.26 8.00 20.56
CA ASN A 34 -16.73 6.75 21.07
C ASN A 34 -16.68 5.67 19.98
N TYR A 35 -17.69 5.60 19.11
CA TYR A 35 -17.69 4.70 17.95
C TYR A 35 -16.55 5.01 16.98
N ILE A 36 -16.35 6.28 16.63
CA ILE A 36 -15.26 6.72 15.76
C ILE A 36 -13.90 6.39 16.38
N LYS A 37 -13.75 6.58 17.70
CA LYS A 37 -12.54 6.21 18.44
C LYS A 37 -12.26 4.70 18.36
N GLU A 38 -13.28 3.85 18.55
CA GLU A 38 -13.14 2.39 18.41
C GLU A 38 -12.75 2.02 16.97
N MET A 39 -13.42 2.59 15.98
CA MET A 39 -13.16 2.37 14.57
C MET A 39 -11.71 2.68 14.18
N MET A 40 -11.16 3.82 14.62
CA MET A 40 -9.77 4.18 14.40
C MET A 40 -8.81 3.18 15.07
N LYS A 41 -9.04 2.84 16.34
CA LYS A 41 -8.20 1.88 17.08
C LYS A 41 -8.23 0.46 16.54
N TYR A 42 -9.34 0.06 15.91
CA TYR A 42 -9.44 -1.26 15.29
C TYR A 42 -8.67 -1.35 13.97
N ASN A 43 -8.78 -0.34 13.11
CA ASN A 43 -8.32 -0.42 11.73
C ASN A 43 -6.90 0.10 11.49
N VAL A 44 -6.43 1.10 12.24
CA VAL A 44 -5.20 1.83 11.90
C VAL A 44 -3.91 1.18 12.42
N PRO A 45 -3.74 0.86 13.72
CA PRO A 45 -2.42 0.56 14.31
C PRO A 45 -1.92 -0.89 14.06
N ASN A 46 -2.75 -1.76 13.51
CA ASN A 46 -2.52 -3.21 13.51
C ASN A 46 -1.69 -3.71 12.30
N GLY A 47 -0.60 -3.03 11.96
CA GLY A 47 0.27 -3.39 10.84
C GLY A 47 1.75 -3.43 11.19
N LYS A 48 2.59 -3.66 10.17
CA LYS A 48 4.04 -3.54 10.28
C LYS A 48 4.51 -2.09 10.40
N LEU A 49 3.63 -1.14 10.04
CA LEU A 49 3.86 0.32 10.07
C LEU A 49 5.04 0.78 9.21
N ASN A 50 5.40 -0.02 8.21
CA ASN A 50 6.56 0.26 7.37
C ASN A 50 6.42 1.57 6.59
N ARG A 51 5.20 1.90 6.13
CA ARG A 51 4.92 3.12 5.36
C ARG A 51 5.11 4.35 6.24
N GLY A 52 4.52 4.34 7.43
CA GLY A 52 4.68 5.43 8.40
C GLY A 52 6.12 5.62 8.86
N LEU A 53 6.82 4.53 9.17
CA LEU A 53 8.24 4.56 9.53
C LEU A 53 9.12 5.06 8.38
N THR A 54 8.75 4.80 7.12
CA THR A 54 9.46 5.33 5.95
C THR A 54 9.39 6.85 5.89
N VAL A 55 8.26 7.47 6.22
CA VAL A 55 8.17 8.94 6.30
C VAL A 55 9.21 9.49 7.29
N VAL A 56 9.27 8.87 8.49
CA VAL A 56 10.18 9.31 9.55
C VAL A 56 11.64 9.14 9.14
N SER A 57 12.00 7.95 8.61
CA SER A 57 13.39 7.68 8.20
C SER A 57 13.82 8.57 7.04
N THR A 58 12.94 8.85 6.07
CA THR A 58 13.22 9.77 4.97
C THR A 58 13.44 11.19 5.48
N TYR A 59 12.55 11.67 6.35
CA TYR A 59 12.69 13.00 6.94
C TYR A 59 14.02 13.17 7.70
N LEU A 60 14.35 12.20 8.56
CA LEU A 60 15.59 12.22 9.35
C LEU A 60 16.85 12.08 8.49
N GLY A 61 16.77 11.38 7.36
CA GLY A 61 17.87 11.30 6.39
C GLY A 61 18.15 12.64 5.71
N ILE A 62 17.11 13.46 5.46
CA ILE A 62 17.24 14.79 4.86
C ILE A 62 17.60 15.84 5.92
N TYR A 63 17.01 15.72 7.11
CA TYR A 63 17.20 16.66 8.21
C TYR A 63 17.63 15.94 9.52
N PRO A 64 18.90 15.48 9.62
CA PRO A 64 19.37 14.65 10.73
C PRO A 64 19.43 15.39 12.10
N LYS A 65 19.39 16.73 12.07
CA LYS A 65 19.45 17.57 13.27
C LYS A 65 18.07 17.91 13.83
N ALA A 66 17.03 17.20 13.40
CA ALA A 66 15.67 17.43 13.83
C ALA A 66 15.53 17.32 15.36
N THR A 67 14.84 18.29 15.94
CA THR A 67 14.40 18.26 17.33
C THR A 67 13.35 17.17 17.54
N LYS A 68 13.03 16.86 18.79
CA LYS A 68 11.94 15.91 19.12
C LYS A 68 10.59 16.37 18.55
N GLU A 69 10.31 17.67 18.57
CA GLU A 69 9.07 18.23 18.05
C GLU A 69 9.00 18.10 16.52
N GLU A 70 10.08 18.38 15.81
CA GLU A 70 10.17 18.22 14.36
C GLU A 70 10.08 16.74 13.95
N LYS A 71 10.75 15.83 14.68
CA LYS A 71 10.60 14.38 14.48
C LYS A 71 9.14 13.95 14.71
N ARG A 72 8.46 14.52 15.71
CA ARG A 72 7.05 14.24 15.95
C ARG A 72 6.16 14.62 14.75
N LYS A 73 6.44 15.72 14.07
CA LYS A 73 5.73 16.07 12.81
C LYS A 73 5.88 14.98 11.76
N ALA A 74 7.08 14.45 11.55
CA ALA A 74 7.29 13.33 10.64
C ALA A 74 6.52 12.07 11.07
N GLN A 75 6.44 11.80 12.37
CA GLN A 75 5.64 10.69 12.90
C GLN A 75 4.14 10.90 12.66
N ILE A 76 3.62 12.11 12.81
CA ILE A 76 2.21 12.45 12.48
C ILE A 76 1.92 12.22 11.00
N LEU A 77 2.79 12.69 10.09
CA LEU A 77 2.65 12.40 8.66
C LEU A 77 2.69 10.90 8.37
N GLY A 78 3.58 10.17 9.03
CA GLY A 78 3.65 8.72 8.93
C GLY A 78 2.34 8.06 9.34
N TRP A 79 1.72 8.51 10.41
CA TRP A 79 0.40 8.03 10.82
C TRP A 79 -0.68 8.38 9.80
N CYS A 80 -0.66 9.56 9.19
CA CYS A 80 -1.60 9.89 8.12
C CYS A 80 -1.52 8.89 6.94
N VAL A 81 -0.32 8.36 6.62
CA VAL A 81 -0.17 7.29 5.61
C VAL A 81 -0.78 5.97 6.09
N GLU A 82 -0.59 5.61 7.36
CA GLU A 82 -1.21 4.40 7.92
C GLU A 82 -2.75 4.54 8.02
N TRP A 83 -3.29 5.75 8.25
CA TRP A 83 -4.72 6.07 8.12
C TRP A 83 -5.23 5.88 6.70
N LEU A 84 -4.51 6.38 5.70
CA LEU A 84 -4.83 6.16 4.30
C LEU A 84 -4.87 4.67 3.96
N GLN A 85 -3.88 3.91 4.42
CA GLN A 85 -3.88 2.46 4.24
C GLN A 85 -5.08 1.80 4.91
N ALA A 86 -5.47 2.25 6.11
CA ALA A 86 -6.63 1.69 6.82
C ALA A 86 -7.93 1.93 6.04
N PHE A 87 -8.13 3.14 5.50
CA PHE A 87 -9.24 3.45 4.59
C PHE A 87 -9.28 2.52 3.39
N LEU A 88 -8.17 2.43 2.66
CA LEU A 88 -8.07 1.61 1.46
C LEU A 88 -8.32 0.12 1.75
N LEU A 89 -7.82 -0.40 2.90
CA LEU A 89 -8.04 -1.79 3.29
C LEU A 89 -9.48 -2.07 3.72
N VAL A 90 -10.16 -1.13 4.39
CA VAL A 90 -11.58 -1.28 4.74
C VAL A 90 -12.43 -1.35 3.47
N ALA A 91 -12.14 -0.51 2.48
CA ALA A 91 -12.83 -0.52 1.19
C ALA A 91 -12.54 -1.79 0.38
N ASP A 92 -11.27 -2.20 0.29
CA ASP A 92 -10.80 -3.40 -0.40
C ASP A 92 -11.45 -4.67 0.20
N ASP A 93 -11.45 -4.79 1.53
CA ASP A 93 -12.07 -5.93 2.23
C ASP A 93 -13.57 -6.10 1.94
N ILE A 94 -14.30 -4.98 1.75
CA ILE A 94 -15.73 -5.01 1.36
C ILE A 94 -15.87 -5.50 -0.07
N MET A 95 -15.07 -4.95 -0.99
CA MET A 95 -15.14 -5.27 -2.42
C MET A 95 -14.72 -6.71 -2.71
N ASP A 96 -13.68 -7.20 -2.02
CA ASP A 96 -13.15 -8.56 -2.16
C ASP A 96 -13.86 -9.58 -1.25
N GLN A 97 -14.83 -9.16 -0.45
CA GLN A 97 -15.54 -10.00 0.52
C GLN A 97 -14.59 -10.77 1.47
N SER A 98 -13.47 -10.16 1.81
CA SER A 98 -12.42 -10.75 2.64
C SER A 98 -12.93 -11.12 4.03
N LEU A 99 -12.45 -12.23 4.59
CA LEU A 99 -12.92 -12.70 5.90
C LEU A 99 -12.13 -12.11 7.06
N THR A 100 -10.82 -12.02 6.88
CA THR A 100 -9.88 -11.61 7.94
C THR A 100 -8.84 -10.64 7.39
N ARG A 101 -8.42 -9.70 8.24
CA ARG A 101 -7.33 -8.75 7.99
C ARG A 101 -6.42 -8.69 9.22
N ARG A 102 -5.12 -8.91 9.02
CA ARG A 102 -4.12 -8.85 10.12
C ARG A 102 -4.48 -9.76 11.33
N GLY A 103 -5.03 -10.95 11.04
CA GLY A 103 -5.42 -11.93 12.07
C GLY A 103 -6.71 -11.63 12.82
N GLN A 104 -7.47 -10.61 12.41
CA GLN A 104 -8.77 -10.24 12.97
C GLN A 104 -9.85 -10.29 11.88
N PRO A 105 -11.15 -10.41 12.23
CA PRO A 105 -12.24 -10.27 11.27
C PRO A 105 -12.15 -8.91 10.55
N CYS A 106 -12.43 -8.85 9.25
CA CYS A 106 -12.53 -7.58 8.55
C CYS A 106 -13.59 -6.68 9.18
N TRP A 107 -13.34 -5.36 9.20
CA TRP A 107 -14.21 -4.40 9.90
C TRP A 107 -15.68 -4.48 9.46
N TYR A 108 -15.94 -4.60 8.16
CA TYR A 108 -17.29 -4.70 7.63
C TYR A 108 -18.07 -5.93 8.14
N ARG A 109 -17.38 -7.00 8.49
CA ARG A 109 -18.01 -8.19 9.07
C ARG A 109 -18.49 -7.95 10.51
N LYS A 110 -17.88 -6.98 11.19
CA LYS A 110 -18.23 -6.59 12.56
C LYS A 110 -19.37 -5.58 12.59
N VAL A 111 -19.39 -4.63 11.63
CA VAL A 111 -20.32 -3.48 11.68
C VAL A 111 -21.31 -3.43 10.50
N GLY A 112 -21.19 -4.34 9.54
CA GLY A 112 -22.01 -4.37 8.34
C GLY A 112 -21.71 -3.21 7.39
N SER A 113 -22.73 -2.71 6.70
CA SER A 113 -22.63 -1.62 5.71
C SER A 113 -22.14 -0.28 6.29
N LYS A 114 -22.15 -0.11 7.61
CA LYS A 114 -21.58 1.08 8.27
C LYS A 114 -20.10 1.28 7.91
N ALA A 115 -19.39 0.18 7.64
CA ALA A 115 -17.99 0.23 7.23
C ALA A 115 -17.72 1.10 5.99
N LEU A 116 -18.70 1.31 5.12
CA LEU A 116 -18.59 2.23 3.99
C LEU A 116 -18.40 3.68 4.46
N ASN A 117 -19.27 4.13 5.39
CA ASN A 117 -19.14 5.45 5.98
C ASN A 117 -17.87 5.60 6.82
N ASP A 118 -17.46 4.53 7.50
CA ASP A 118 -16.26 4.50 8.32
C ASP A 118 -15.00 4.67 7.46
N GLY A 119 -15.00 4.09 6.25
CA GLY A 119 -13.93 4.32 5.27
C GLY A 119 -13.80 5.81 4.92
N PHE A 120 -14.90 6.48 4.57
CA PHE A 120 -14.90 7.93 4.30
C PHE A 120 -14.44 8.74 5.52
N THR A 121 -14.82 8.32 6.72
CA THR A 121 -14.41 8.98 7.96
C THR A 121 -12.91 8.81 8.20
N LEU A 122 -12.35 7.61 7.96
CA LEU A 122 -10.90 7.37 8.06
C LEU A 122 -10.12 8.26 7.11
N GLU A 123 -10.55 8.38 5.86
CA GLU A 123 -9.90 9.26 4.90
C GLU A 123 -9.95 10.72 5.36
N ASN A 124 -11.12 11.21 5.76
CA ASN A 124 -11.27 12.60 6.19
C ASN A 124 -10.48 12.92 7.46
N CYS A 125 -10.25 11.96 8.38
CA CYS A 125 -9.35 12.14 9.52
C CYS A 125 -7.94 12.56 9.10
N ILE A 126 -7.46 12.10 7.93
CA ILE A 126 -6.14 12.50 7.40
C ILE A 126 -6.10 14.01 7.19
N TYR A 127 -7.09 14.56 6.50
CA TYR A 127 -7.14 16.00 6.17
C TYR A 127 -7.33 16.87 7.41
N GLN A 128 -8.09 16.39 8.39
CA GLN A 128 -8.24 17.07 9.69
C GLN A 128 -6.93 17.10 10.47
N LEU A 129 -6.18 15.99 10.51
CA LEU A 129 -4.87 15.94 11.17
C LEU A 129 -3.83 16.78 10.41
N LEU A 130 -3.85 16.80 9.08
CA LEU A 130 -2.97 17.65 8.29
C LEU A 130 -3.23 19.13 8.57
N ASP A 131 -4.49 19.56 8.60
CA ASP A 131 -4.81 20.95 8.91
C ASP A 131 -4.40 21.33 10.34
N LEU A 132 -4.71 20.48 11.32
CA LEU A 132 -4.40 20.72 12.72
C LEU A 132 -2.89 20.88 12.99
N HIS A 133 -2.06 20.03 12.39
CA HIS A 133 -0.63 19.95 12.73
C HIS A 133 0.28 20.65 11.72
N PHE A 134 -0.18 20.91 10.49
CA PHE A 134 0.65 21.46 9.41
C PHE A 134 0.05 22.70 8.75
N GLY A 135 -1.19 23.09 9.06
CA GLY A 135 -1.91 24.20 8.43
C GLY A 135 -1.15 25.54 8.43
N SER A 136 -0.24 25.76 9.42
CA SER A 136 0.60 26.95 9.49
C SER A 136 1.96 26.85 8.76
N LEU A 137 2.32 25.66 8.23
CA LEU A 137 3.59 25.42 7.56
C LEU A 137 3.53 25.81 6.08
N LYS A 138 4.67 26.24 5.53
CA LYS A 138 4.77 26.57 4.09
C LYS A 138 4.52 25.35 3.20
N CYS A 139 4.90 24.16 3.66
CA CYS A 139 4.72 22.92 2.93
C CYS A 139 3.29 22.37 2.96
N TYR A 140 2.38 22.90 3.79
CA TYR A 140 1.02 22.38 3.95
C TYR A 140 0.26 22.17 2.62
N PRO A 141 0.23 23.14 1.67
CA PRO A 141 -0.47 22.93 0.41
C PRO A 141 0.10 21.75 -0.41
N ARG A 142 1.42 21.51 -0.32
CA ARG A 142 2.07 20.38 -0.99
C ARG A 142 1.74 19.06 -0.32
N LEU A 143 1.71 19.02 1.03
CA LEU A 143 1.29 17.85 1.79
C LEU A 143 -0.17 17.48 1.48
N PHE A 144 -1.06 18.45 1.49
CA PHE A 144 -2.48 18.24 1.18
C PHE A 144 -2.67 17.72 -0.25
N LYS A 145 -2.04 18.38 -1.23
CA LYS A 145 -2.15 17.99 -2.64
C LYS A 145 -1.64 16.57 -2.90
N ILE A 146 -0.51 16.17 -2.33
CA ILE A 146 0.04 14.84 -2.61
C ILE A 146 -0.83 13.71 -2.05
N PHE A 147 -1.48 13.91 -0.90
CA PHE A 147 -2.45 12.94 -0.39
C PHE A 147 -3.62 12.78 -1.35
N ILE A 148 -4.23 13.88 -1.82
CA ILE A 148 -5.32 13.83 -2.80
C ILE A 148 -4.87 13.13 -4.09
N ASP A 149 -3.74 13.53 -4.66
CA ASP A 149 -3.25 12.98 -5.93
C ASP A 149 -2.97 11.47 -5.83
N VAL A 150 -2.42 11.02 -4.70
CA VAL A 150 -2.10 9.60 -4.49
C VAL A 150 -3.33 8.79 -4.12
N SER A 151 -4.25 9.30 -3.30
CA SER A 151 -5.54 8.66 -3.02
C SER A 151 -6.30 8.42 -4.32
N PHE A 152 -6.45 9.46 -5.14
CA PHE A 152 -7.15 9.35 -6.42
C PHE A 152 -6.50 8.33 -7.37
N LYS A 153 -5.16 8.30 -7.46
CA LYS A 153 -4.46 7.27 -8.26
C LYS A 153 -4.75 5.86 -7.73
N THR A 154 -4.77 5.69 -6.41
CA THR A 154 -5.02 4.37 -5.81
C THR A 154 -6.46 3.90 -6.06
N GLU A 155 -7.42 4.80 -5.99
CA GLU A 155 -8.83 4.55 -6.32
C GLU A 155 -9.01 4.18 -7.81
N LEU A 156 -8.29 4.88 -8.72
CA LEU A 156 -8.26 4.50 -10.14
C LEU A 156 -7.63 3.12 -10.35
N GLY A 157 -6.58 2.79 -9.59
CA GLY A 157 -5.98 1.45 -9.60
C GLY A 157 -6.97 0.38 -9.15
N GLN A 158 -7.75 0.65 -8.11
CA GLN A 158 -8.84 -0.22 -7.68
C GLN A 158 -9.94 -0.35 -8.75
N THR A 159 -10.28 0.74 -9.43
CA THR A 159 -11.23 0.73 -10.54
C THR A 159 -10.74 -0.17 -11.69
N LEU A 160 -9.44 -0.11 -12.03
CA LEU A 160 -8.86 -1.01 -13.03
C LEU A 160 -8.93 -2.46 -12.57
N ASP A 161 -8.58 -2.75 -11.32
CA ASP A 161 -8.64 -4.10 -10.76
C ASP A 161 -10.08 -4.66 -10.82
N LEU A 162 -11.06 -3.92 -10.35
CA LEU A 162 -12.48 -4.28 -10.42
C LEU A 162 -12.98 -4.44 -11.88
N SER A 163 -12.43 -3.68 -12.82
CA SER A 163 -12.77 -3.81 -14.23
C SER A 163 -12.23 -5.08 -14.91
N SER A 164 -11.40 -5.85 -14.18
CA SER A 164 -10.85 -7.11 -14.66
C SER A 164 -11.86 -8.27 -14.67
N VAL A 165 -13.00 -8.08 -14.04
CA VAL A 165 -14.12 -9.04 -13.99
C VAL A 165 -15.37 -8.46 -14.67
N ASP A 166 -16.29 -9.34 -15.06
CA ASP A 166 -17.59 -8.99 -15.61
C ASP A 166 -18.64 -8.76 -14.50
N GLU A 167 -19.88 -8.49 -14.89
CA GLU A 167 -21.02 -8.29 -13.98
C GLU A 167 -21.38 -9.52 -13.11
N ASN A 168 -20.83 -10.69 -13.41
CA ASN A 168 -21.00 -11.94 -12.68
C ASN A 168 -19.72 -12.35 -11.92
N ASP A 169 -18.82 -11.40 -11.68
CA ASP A 169 -17.51 -11.59 -11.03
C ASP A 169 -16.59 -12.61 -11.76
N LYS A 170 -16.76 -12.77 -13.10
CA LYS A 170 -15.92 -13.65 -13.90
C LYS A 170 -14.79 -12.89 -14.57
N PRO A 171 -13.56 -13.43 -14.56
CA PRO A 171 -12.41 -12.79 -15.18
C PRO A 171 -12.62 -12.53 -16.67
N ILE A 172 -12.32 -11.32 -17.10
CA ILE A 172 -12.29 -10.92 -18.52
C ILE A 172 -10.87 -11.18 -19.05
N TYR A 173 -10.58 -12.43 -19.39
CA TYR A 173 -9.21 -12.85 -19.76
C TYR A 173 -8.61 -12.08 -20.94
N SER A 174 -9.41 -11.50 -21.81
CA SER A 174 -8.92 -10.65 -22.90
C SER A 174 -8.22 -9.36 -22.43
N LYS A 175 -8.46 -8.94 -21.19
CA LYS A 175 -7.78 -7.81 -20.56
C LYS A 175 -6.46 -8.23 -19.88
N PHE A 176 -6.27 -9.52 -19.57
CA PHE A 176 -5.14 -10.00 -18.79
C PHE A 176 -3.86 -9.97 -19.63
N SER A 177 -3.12 -8.90 -19.49
CA SER A 177 -1.79 -8.70 -20.07
C SER A 177 -0.84 -8.17 -19.00
N LYS A 178 0.47 -8.29 -19.22
CA LYS A 178 1.46 -7.66 -18.32
C LYS A 178 1.28 -6.15 -18.24
N GLU A 179 0.96 -5.50 -19.35
CA GLU A 179 0.71 -4.06 -19.37
C GLU A 179 -0.45 -3.69 -18.45
N PHE A 180 -1.59 -4.37 -18.57
CA PHE A 180 -2.76 -4.14 -17.73
C PHE A 180 -2.46 -4.42 -16.25
N TYR A 181 -1.79 -5.53 -15.98
CA TYR A 181 -1.32 -5.88 -14.64
C TYR A 181 -0.46 -4.77 -14.02
N PHE A 182 0.57 -4.31 -14.73
CA PHE A 182 1.42 -3.26 -14.20
C PHE A 182 0.72 -1.91 -14.07
N ASN A 183 -0.29 -1.62 -14.88
CA ASN A 183 -1.12 -0.41 -14.70
C ASN A 183 -1.90 -0.49 -13.37
N ILE A 184 -2.50 -1.65 -13.05
CA ILE A 184 -3.14 -1.87 -11.74
C ILE A 184 -2.11 -1.68 -10.63
N VAL A 185 -0.99 -2.38 -10.69
CA VAL A 185 0.04 -2.39 -9.63
C VAL A 185 0.60 -1.00 -9.35
N ARG A 186 0.92 -0.23 -10.39
CA ARG A 186 1.44 1.14 -10.23
C ARG A 186 0.45 2.03 -9.52
N LEU A 187 -0.81 2.00 -9.96
CA LEU A 187 -1.84 2.86 -9.41
C LEU A 187 -2.34 2.37 -8.06
N LYS A 188 -2.74 1.10 -7.93
CA LYS A 188 -3.34 0.54 -6.71
C LYS A 188 -2.33 0.42 -5.56
N THR A 189 -1.04 0.16 -5.85
CA THR A 189 -0.07 -0.21 -4.79
C THR A 189 1.16 0.70 -4.74
N ALA A 190 1.84 0.96 -5.86
CA ALA A 190 3.17 1.57 -5.84
C ALA A 190 3.16 3.01 -5.34
N HIS A 191 2.19 3.82 -5.79
CA HIS A 191 2.15 5.23 -5.42
C HIS A 191 1.93 5.43 -3.92
N TYR A 192 0.93 4.79 -3.30
CA TYR A 192 0.67 5.03 -1.87
C TYR A 192 1.65 4.33 -0.95
N SER A 193 2.22 3.18 -1.39
CA SER A 193 3.06 2.35 -0.54
C SER A 193 4.54 2.75 -0.53
N PHE A 194 5.04 3.28 -1.65
CA PHE A 194 6.46 3.60 -1.81
C PHE A 194 6.70 5.07 -2.11
N TYR A 195 5.99 5.63 -3.10
CA TYR A 195 6.19 7.03 -3.47
C TYR A 195 5.72 7.98 -2.37
N LEU A 196 4.48 7.86 -1.89
CA LEU A 196 3.91 8.78 -0.91
C LEU A 196 4.74 8.88 0.37
N PRO A 197 5.16 7.79 1.04
CA PRO A 197 5.93 7.90 2.27
C PRO A 197 7.25 8.65 2.10
N VAL A 198 7.97 8.40 1.01
CA VAL A 198 9.24 9.09 0.72
C VAL A 198 8.97 10.55 0.38
N ALA A 199 8.00 10.82 -0.49
CA ALA A 199 7.65 12.18 -0.87
C ALA A 199 7.26 13.07 0.32
N LEU A 200 6.48 12.53 1.29
CA LEU A 200 6.12 13.26 2.51
C LEU A 200 7.35 13.60 3.36
N GLY A 201 8.27 12.65 3.53
CA GLY A 201 9.53 12.88 4.22
C GLY A 201 10.40 13.93 3.52
N VAL A 202 10.44 13.91 2.17
CA VAL A 202 11.14 14.91 1.34
C VAL A 202 10.50 16.29 1.51
N ILE A 203 9.17 16.39 1.37
CA ILE A 203 8.45 17.67 1.51
C ILE A 203 8.76 18.32 2.85
N LEU A 204 8.60 17.56 3.96
CA LEU A 204 8.84 18.09 5.29
C LEU A 204 10.32 18.43 5.52
N GLY A 205 11.25 17.60 5.01
CA GLY A 205 12.68 17.81 5.13
C GLY A 205 13.16 19.07 4.38
N LEU A 206 12.68 19.28 3.16
CA LEU A 206 12.99 20.47 2.38
C LEU A 206 12.37 21.74 2.97
N ASP A 207 11.17 21.64 3.58
CA ASP A 207 10.58 22.77 4.32
C ASP A 207 11.45 23.15 5.51
N SER A 208 11.91 22.17 6.30
CA SER A 208 12.82 22.39 7.44
C SER A 208 14.16 23.01 7.02
N LEU A 209 14.63 22.74 5.81
CA LEU A 209 15.83 23.31 5.21
C LEU A 209 15.59 24.65 4.49
N ASN A 210 14.33 25.13 4.38
CA ASN A 210 13.92 26.25 3.53
C ASN A 210 14.30 26.07 2.03
N LYS A 211 14.14 24.86 1.50
CA LYS A 211 14.50 24.46 0.11
C LYS A 211 13.32 23.87 -0.66
N LEU A 212 12.08 24.29 -0.37
CA LEU A 212 10.88 23.79 -1.06
C LEU A 212 10.88 24.08 -2.58
N ASP A 213 11.66 25.03 -3.04
CA ASP A 213 11.88 25.31 -4.46
C ASP A 213 12.53 24.15 -5.23
N GLN A 214 13.23 23.24 -4.54
CA GLN A 214 13.85 22.05 -5.13
C GLN A 214 12.90 20.83 -5.17
N LEU A 215 11.71 20.92 -4.59
CA LEU A 215 10.81 19.79 -4.35
C LEU A 215 10.49 19.01 -5.63
N ASP A 216 10.04 19.71 -6.67
CA ASP A 216 9.56 19.05 -7.89
C ASP A 216 10.70 18.26 -8.57
N SER A 217 11.90 18.82 -8.65
CA SER A 217 13.07 18.12 -9.22
C SER A 217 13.51 16.92 -8.39
N VAL A 218 13.46 17.01 -7.06
CA VAL A 218 13.79 15.89 -6.17
C VAL A 218 12.78 14.76 -6.34
N LEU A 219 11.48 15.08 -6.38
CA LEU A 219 10.43 14.06 -6.52
C LEU A 219 10.47 13.41 -7.92
N GLU A 220 10.75 14.15 -8.98
CA GLU A 220 10.92 13.61 -10.32
C GLU A 220 12.10 12.62 -10.39
N GLU A 221 13.21 12.93 -9.72
CA GLU A 221 14.39 12.07 -9.71
C GLU A 221 14.17 10.76 -8.96
N VAL A 222 13.50 10.76 -7.79
CA VAL A 222 13.32 9.57 -6.97
C VAL A 222 12.12 8.70 -7.39
N CYS A 223 11.10 9.28 -8.01
CA CYS A 223 9.83 8.63 -8.33
C CYS A 223 10.00 7.32 -9.13
N PRO A 224 10.81 7.26 -10.22
CA PRO A 224 10.93 6.03 -11.01
C PRO A 224 11.40 4.82 -10.18
N SER A 225 12.40 5.00 -9.32
CA SER A 225 12.94 3.93 -8.46
C SER A 225 11.90 3.45 -7.44
N LEU A 226 11.11 4.36 -6.88
CA LEU A 226 10.07 4.05 -5.90
C LEU A 226 8.88 3.31 -6.54
N ILE A 227 8.48 3.71 -7.73
CA ILE A 227 7.43 2.98 -8.48
C ILE A 227 7.91 1.57 -8.83
N LYS A 228 9.17 1.43 -9.27
CA LYS A 228 9.75 0.11 -9.56
C LYS A 228 9.83 -0.78 -8.31
N MET A 229 10.12 -0.21 -7.13
CA MET A 229 10.05 -0.93 -5.85
C MET A 229 8.63 -1.40 -5.53
N GLY A 230 7.62 -0.58 -5.83
CA GLY A 230 6.21 -0.95 -5.65
C GLY A 230 5.77 -2.04 -6.61
N GLU A 231 6.25 -2.02 -7.86
CA GLU A 231 5.99 -3.08 -8.84
C GLU A 231 6.50 -4.43 -8.34
N ILE A 232 7.77 -4.52 -7.97
CA ILE A 232 8.34 -5.80 -7.51
C ILE A 232 7.74 -6.25 -6.19
N PHE A 233 7.36 -5.33 -5.30
CA PHE A 233 6.68 -5.66 -4.06
C PHE A 233 5.34 -6.37 -4.31
N GLN A 234 4.53 -5.92 -5.28
CA GLN A 234 3.28 -6.58 -5.63
C GLN A 234 3.52 -7.91 -6.34
N VAL A 235 4.49 -7.97 -7.25
CA VAL A 235 4.89 -9.24 -7.89
C VAL A 235 5.27 -10.30 -6.86
N GLN A 236 6.00 -9.91 -5.80
CA GLN A 236 6.32 -10.80 -4.68
C GLN A 236 5.07 -11.21 -3.89
N ASP A 237 4.13 -10.29 -3.68
CA ASP A 237 2.87 -10.58 -2.95
C ASP A 237 2.04 -11.62 -3.71
N ASP A 238 1.87 -11.44 -5.01
CA ASP A 238 1.16 -12.37 -5.90
C ASP A 238 1.85 -13.74 -5.97
N TYR A 239 3.20 -13.75 -6.03
CA TYR A 239 3.95 -15.00 -6.00
C TYR A 239 3.79 -15.75 -4.67
N LEU A 240 3.88 -15.03 -3.55
CA LEU A 240 3.71 -15.60 -2.23
C LEU A 240 2.28 -16.09 -1.99
N ASP A 241 1.27 -15.42 -2.55
CA ASP A 241 -0.13 -15.87 -2.46
C ASP A 241 -0.30 -17.29 -3.05
N VAL A 242 0.36 -17.57 -4.16
CA VAL A 242 0.29 -18.89 -4.82
C VAL A 242 1.14 -19.95 -4.13
N TYR A 243 2.35 -19.59 -3.64
CA TYR A 243 3.39 -20.57 -3.29
C TYR A 243 3.78 -20.62 -1.82
N ALA A 244 3.48 -19.60 -1.02
CA ALA A 244 3.84 -19.59 0.39
C ALA A 244 2.88 -20.44 1.23
N ASP A 245 3.41 -21.03 2.31
CA ASP A 245 2.58 -21.68 3.31
C ASP A 245 1.69 -20.66 4.03
N PRO A 246 0.44 -21.02 4.37
CA PRO A 246 -0.49 -20.12 5.08
C PRO A 246 0.09 -19.55 6.39
N GLU A 247 0.91 -20.33 7.11
CA GLU A 247 1.59 -19.87 8.33
C GLU A 247 2.62 -18.76 8.02
N THR A 248 3.33 -18.89 6.92
CA THR A 248 4.29 -17.87 6.44
C THR A 248 3.57 -16.65 5.90
N LEU A 249 2.52 -16.83 5.09
CA LEU A 249 1.76 -15.74 4.49
C LEU A 249 0.94 -14.96 5.54
N GLY A 250 0.49 -15.64 6.60
CA GLY A 250 -0.44 -15.11 7.61
C GLY A 250 -1.90 -15.05 7.13
N LYS A 251 -2.18 -15.60 5.95
CA LYS A 251 -3.51 -15.80 5.34
C LYS A 251 -3.46 -17.01 4.40
N ILE A 252 -4.61 -17.50 4.00
CA ILE A 252 -4.71 -18.45 2.88
C ILE A 252 -4.65 -17.62 1.59
N GLY A 253 -3.78 -18.00 0.65
CA GLY A 253 -3.73 -17.37 -0.66
C GLY A 253 -4.97 -17.73 -1.48
N THR A 254 -5.59 -16.73 -2.11
CA THR A 254 -6.88 -16.88 -2.81
C THR A 254 -6.85 -16.38 -4.26
N ASP A 255 -5.76 -15.84 -4.75
CA ASP A 255 -5.68 -15.22 -6.07
C ASP A 255 -6.15 -16.12 -7.22
N ILE A 256 -5.85 -17.43 -7.16
CA ILE A 256 -6.29 -18.40 -8.18
C ILE A 256 -7.80 -18.58 -8.13
N GLN A 257 -8.37 -18.77 -6.96
CA GLN A 257 -9.80 -19.02 -6.80
C GLN A 257 -10.66 -17.77 -7.03
N ASP A 258 -10.11 -16.59 -6.70
CA ASP A 258 -10.77 -15.31 -6.88
C ASP A 258 -10.58 -14.76 -8.31
N GLY A 259 -9.75 -15.41 -9.13
CA GLY A 259 -9.56 -15.05 -10.53
C GLY A 259 -8.81 -13.73 -10.72
N LYS A 260 -7.91 -13.38 -9.80
CA LYS A 260 -7.17 -12.12 -9.85
C LYS A 260 -6.25 -12.00 -11.07
N CYS A 261 -6.12 -10.81 -11.62
CA CYS A 261 -5.10 -10.49 -12.62
C CYS A 261 -3.72 -10.41 -11.93
N SER A 262 -3.13 -11.57 -11.60
CA SER A 262 -1.89 -11.68 -10.84
C SER A 262 -0.67 -11.93 -11.74
N TRP A 263 0.52 -11.58 -11.26
CA TRP A 263 1.77 -11.75 -12.02
C TRP A 263 2.02 -13.20 -12.48
N PRO A 264 1.80 -14.25 -11.64
CA PRO A 264 1.96 -15.64 -12.08
C PRO A 264 1.05 -15.99 -13.24
N PHE A 265 -0.20 -15.51 -13.19
CA PHE A 265 -1.19 -15.83 -14.21
C PHE A 265 -0.90 -15.14 -15.55
N VAL A 266 -0.67 -13.82 -15.55
CA VAL A 266 -0.34 -13.10 -16.80
C VAL A 266 0.99 -13.56 -17.41
N THR A 267 1.96 -13.96 -16.57
CA THR A 267 3.20 -14.55 -17.05
C THR A 267 2.97 -15.92 -17.71
N ALA A 268 2.12 -16.75 -17.11
CA ALA A 268 1.74 -18.03 -17.67
C ALA A 268 1.03 -17.84 -19.02
N LEU A 269 0.11 -16.89 -19.16
CA LEU A 269 -0.59 -16.63 -20.43
C LEU A 269 0.34 -16.22 -21.57
N GLU A 270 1.45 -15.55 -21.29
CA GLU A 270 2.41 -15.15 -22.34
C GLU A 270 3.17 -16.33 -22.95
N ILE A 271 3.45 -17.37 -22.16
CA ILE A 271 4.37 -18.46 -22.56
C ILE A 271 3.65 -19.81 -22.76
N ALA A 272 2.38 -19.91 -22.34
CA ALA A 272 1.59 -21.13 -22.44
C ALA A 272 1.24 -21.48 -23.89
N THR A 273 1.18 -22.78 -24.19
CA THR A 273 0.58 -23.28 -25.42
C THR A 273 -0.94 -23.02 -25.40
N GLU A 274 -1.61 -23.08 -26.55
CA GLU A 274 -3.07 -22.90 -26.62
C GLU A 274 -3.82 -23.93 -25.76
N GLU A 275 -3.37 -25.19 -25.73
CA GLU A 275 -3.94 -26.23 -24.87
C GLU A 275 -3.80 -25.88 -23.38
N GLN A 276 -2.64 -25.34 -22.96
CA GLN A 276 -2.41 -24.89 -21.58
C GLN A 276 -3.27 -23.68 -21.25
N LYS A 277 -3.45 -22.72 -22.19
CA LYS A 277 -4.34 -21.57 -21.99
C LYS A 277 -5.78 -22.00 -21.82
N GLU A 278 -6.29 -22.89 -22.66
CA GLU A 278 -7.64 -23.45 -22.50
C GLU A 278 -7.83 -24.12 -21.13
N SER A 279 -6.81 -24.88 -20.71
CA SER A 279 -6.82 -25.51 -19.37
C SER A 279 -6.77 -24.49 -18.25
N LEU A 280 -5.97 -23.41 -18.36
CA LEU A 280 -5.95 -22.31 -17.41
C LEU A 280 -7.32 -21.64 -17.31
N PHE A 281 -7.91 -21.22 -18.44
CA PHE A 281 -9.23 -20.58 -18.45
C PHE A 281 -10.35 -21.45 -17.89
N LYS A 282 -10.24 -22.77 -18.08
CA LYS A 282 -11.19 -23.74 -17.55
C LYS A 282 -11.13 -23.88 -16.02
N ASN A 283 -9.95 -23.68 -15.41
CA ASN A 283 -9.71 -24.02 -14.01
C ASN A 283 -9.46 -22.78 -13.12
N TYR A 284 -9.13 -21.61 -13.69
CA TYR A 284 -8.95 -20.37 -12.95
C TYR A 284 -10.28 -19.77 -12.48
N ALA A 285 -10.26 -18.94 -11.45
CA ALA A 285 -11.46 -18.34 -10.85
C ALA A 285 -12.49 -19.38 -10.36
N LYS A 286 -12.02 -20.47 -9.78
CA LYS A 286 -12.86 -21.52 -9.20
C LYS A 286 -12.39 -21.89 -7.81
N ASN A 287 -13.30 -21.79 -6.85
CA ASN A 287 -13.08 -22.27 -5.49
C ASN A 287 -13.26 -23.80 -5.41
N ASP A 288 -12.41 -24.50 -6.16
CA ASP A 288 -12.36 -25.97 -6.21
C ASP A 288 -10.90 -26.41 -6.08
N PRO A 289 -10.57 -27.24 -5.05
CA PRO A 289 -9.20 -27.69 -4.82
C PRO A 289 -8.57 -28.42 -6.02
N GLN A 290 -9.37 -29.13 -6.83
CA GLN A 290 -8.87 -29.81 -8.03
C GLN A 290 -8.52 -28.81 -9.13
N CYS A 291 -9.35 -27.78 -9.32
CA CYS A 291 -9.08 -26.70 -10.26
C CYS A 291 -7.83 -25.91 -9.86
N ILE A 292 -7.71 -25.51 -8.58
CA ILE A 292 -6.53 -24.82 -8.05
C ILE A 292 -5.27 -25.67 -8.26
N LYS A 293 -5.34 -26.96 -7.93
CA LYS A 293 -4.23 -27.90 -8.15
C LYS A 293 -3.82 -27.94 -9.62
N LYS A 294 -4.79 -28.01 -10.55
CA LYS A 294 -4.52 -28.06 -11.99
C LYS A 294 -3.81 -26.77 -12.48
N VAL A 295 -4.22 -25.60 -12.01
CA VAL A 295 -3.54 -24.34 -12.33
C VAL A 295 -2.09 -24.36 -11.80
N LYS A 296 -1.87 -24.80 -10.55
CA LYS A 296 -0.52 -24.90 -9.98
C LYS A 296 0.37 -25.90 -10.72
N GLU A 297 -0.19 -27.01 -11.24
CA GLU A 297 0.54 -27.95 -12.09
C GLU A 297 1.01 -27.29 -13.39
N ILE A 298 0.15 -26.53 -14.06
CA ILE A 298 0.53 -25.78 -15.29
C ILE A 298 1.59 -24.72 -14.96
N PHE A 299 1.44 -23.98 -13.87
CA PHE A 299 2.47 -23.02 -13.43
C PHE A 299 3.84 -23.69 -13.20
N LYS A 300 3.84 -24.91 -12.64
CA LYS A 300 5.07 -25.71 -12.47
C LYS A 300 5.66 -26.15 -13.82
N GLU A 301 4.82 -26.64 -14.75
CA GLU A 301 5.26 -27.00 -16.10
C GLU A 301 5.91 -25.82 -16.84
N LEU A 302 5.32 -24.62 -16.70
CA LEU A 302 5.79 -23.37 -17.27
C LEU A 302 6.96 -22.73 -16.49
N LYS A 303 7.42 -23.35 -15.40
CA LYS A 303 8.52 -22.89 -14.56
C LYS A 303 8.33 -21.46 -14.05
N ILE A 304 7.11 -21.12 -13.61
CA ILE A 304 6.79 -19.78 -13.11
C ILE A 304 7.70 -19.36 -11.93
N THR A 305 8.10 -20.31 -11.07
CA THR A 305 9.03 -20.03 -9.96
C THR A 305 10.40 -19.56 -10.46
N GLU A 306 10.97 -20.25 -11.46
CA GLU A 306 12.27 -19.89 -12.03
C GLU A 306 12.21 -18.53 -12.75
N LEU A 307 11.10 -18.27 -13.44
CA LEU A 307 10.87 -16.97 -14.07
C LEU A 307 10.73 -15.85 -13.04
N PHE A 308 10.05 -16.12 -11.92
CA PHE A 308 9.94 -15.15 -10.83
C PHE A 308 11.31 -14.82 -10.23
N LEU A 309 12.13 -15.83 -9.91
CA LEU A 309 13.45 -15.61 -9.33
C LEU A 309 14.38 -14.81 -10.28
N ALA A 310 14.35 -15.12 -11.57
CA ALA A 310 15.12 -14.37 -12.57
C ALA A 310 14.59 -12.93 -12.73
N TYR A 311 13.29 -12.74 -12.71
CA TYR A 311 12.67 -11.43 -12.75
C TYR A 311 13.01 -10.58 -11.51
N GLU A 312 12.91 -11.17 -10.32
CA GLU A 312 13.27 -10.53 -9.05
C GLU A 312 14.72 -10.03 -9.08
N GLU A 313 15.66 -10.89 -9.43
CA GLU A 313 17.09 -10.53 -9.50
C GLU A 313 17.34 -9.39 -10.51
N LYS A 314 16.74 -9.48 -11.70
CA LYS A 314 16.83 -8.45 -12.72
C LYS A 314 16.33 -7.10 -12.19
N ILE A 315 15.13 -7.07 -11.61
CA ILE A 315 14.52 -5.82 -11.12
C ILE A 315 15.32 -5.22 -9.96
N PHE A 316 15.85 -6.03 -9.06
CA PHE A 316 16.70 -5.52 -7.98
C PHE A 316 18.00 -4.90 -8.48
N ASN A 317 18.58 -5.42 -9.56
CA ASN A 317 19.75 -4.81 -10.22
C ASN A 317 19.36 -3.46 -10.86
N GLU A 318 18.25 -3.41 -11.61
CA GLU A 318 17.73 -2.17 -12.18
C GLU A 318 17.47 -1.10 -11.10
N ILE A 319 16.81 -1.46 -9.98
CA ILE A 319 16.59 -0.55 -8.86
C ILE A 319 17.92 -0.06 -8.27
N THR A 320 18.91 -0.93 -8.19
CA THR A 320 20.23 -0.54 -7.67
C THR A 320 20.89 0.49 -8.56
N GLU A 321 20.86 0.30 -9.88
CA GLU A 321 21.37 1.27 -10.85
C GLU A 321 20.63 2.61 -10.77
N MET A 322 19.29 2.56 -10.67
CA MET A 322 18.48 3.77 -10.50
C MET A 322 18.86 4.53 -9.23
N ILE A 323 18.99 3.83 -8.08
CA ILE A 323 19.38 4.48 -6.81
C ILE A 323 20.76 5.10 -6.93
N ASN A 324 21.72 4.43 -7.56
CA ASN A 324 23.09 4.92 -7.71
C ASN A 324 23.18 6.20 -8.57
N SER A 325 22.19 6.45 -9.44
CA SER A 325 22.11 7.68 -10.24
C SER A 325 21.51 8.88 -9.50
N ILE A 326 20.80 8.65 -8.37
CA ILE A 326 20.12 9.69 -7.60
C ILE A 326 21.14 10.53 -6.81
N GLN A 327 21.01 11.85 -6.90
CA GLN A 327 21.90 12.79 -6.22
C GLN A 327 21.16 13.73 -5.24
N SER A 328 19.86 13.86 -5.38
CA SER A 328 19.05 14.84 -4.62
C SER A 328 18.74 14.40 -3.18
N VAL A 329 18.81 13.10 -2.89
CA VAL A 329 18.57 12.53 -1.57
C VAL A 329 19.68 11.55 -1.19
N ASP A 330 19.87 11.32 0.10
CA ASP A 330 20.81 10.28 0.57
C ASP A 330 20.34 8.91 0.09
N GLN A 331 21.16 8.28 -0.76
CA GLN A 331 20.90 6.95 -1.31
C GLN A 331 20.70 5.88 -0.22
N GLN A 332 21.21 6.08 1.00
CA GLN A 332 21.02 5.16 2.12
C GLN A 332 19.53 4.97 2.46
N ILE A 333 18.71 6.02 2.32
CA ILE A 333 17.25 5.97 2.54
C ILE A 333 16.62 4.97 1.57
N LEU A 334 16.92 5.12 0.27
CA LEU A 334 16.36 4.28 -0.79
C LEU A 334 16.92 2.84 -0.72
N ASN A 335 18.20 2.68 -0.39
CA ASN A 335 18.81 1.37 -0.16
C ASN A 335 18.22 0.65 1.06
N TYR A 336 17.87 1.38 2.12
CA TYR A 336 17.16 0.81 3.26
C TYR A 336 15.78 0.28 2.83
N LEU A 337 15.00 1.06 2.07
CA LEU A 337 13.71 0.61 1.55
C LEU A 337 13.87 -0.63 0.65
N LYS A 338 14.81 -0.59 -0.28
CA LYS A 338 15.14 -1.73 -1.12
C LYS A 338 15.44 -2.98 -0.29
N SER A 339 16.21 -2.84 0.80
CA SER A 339 16.56 -3.98 1.67
C SER A 339 15.35 -4.62 2.36
N LYS A 340 14.27 -3.85 2.61
CA LYS A 340 13.04 -4.36 3.23
C LYS A 340 12.21 -5.24 2.32
N ILE A 341 12.38 -5.09 1.01
CA ILE A 341 11.66 -5.88 0.00
C ILE A 341 12.56 -6.94 -0.66
N PHE A 342 13.88 -6.89 -0.46
CA PHE A 342 14.81 -7.85 -1.07
C PHE A 342 14.63 -9.26 -0.49
N LYS A 343 14.39 -10.26 -1.37
CA LYS A 343 14.17 -11.68 -1.01
C LYS A 343 13.15 -11.83 0.14
N ARG A 344 12.07 -11.09 0.04
CA ARG A 344 10.99 -11.11 1.01
C ARG A 344 10.39 -12.51 1.12
N LYS A 345 10.28 -13.00 2.34
CA LYS A 345 9.66 -14.31 2.64
C LYS A 345 8.26 -14.15 3.26
N LYS A 346 7.92 -12.92 3.65
CA LYS A 346 6.64 -12.61 4.31
C LYS A 346 6.27 -11.13 4.09
#